data_e6d64386e1db979ecafdffa5e013beda
#
_entry.id   e6d64386e1db979ecafdffa5e013beda
#
_cell.length_a   1.000
_cell.length_b   1.000
_cell.length_c   1.000
_cell.angle_alpha   90.00
_cell.angle_beta   90.00
_cell.angle_gamma   90.00
#
_symmetry.space_group_name_H-M   'P 1'
#
loop_
_entity.id
_entity.type
_entity.pdbx_description
1 polymer ?
#
loop_
_entity_poly.entity_id
_entity_poly.type
_entity_poly.pdbx_seq_one_letter_code
_entity_poly.pdbx_strand_id
1 'polypeptide(L)'
;MASQVCQNYHKDCEDAVNKQINLEFYSSYVYLSMFSYFDRDDVALCHFAEFFKEQSHEEREHAEKLMEFQNKRGGRILLQNIKKPEQDEWGNGLEAMQRALQMEKDVNQSLLDLHKLSSGHMDPHLCDFLERHYLDEQVKMIKKLGDHITNLKRLGAPENGLGEYLFDRLTLGESD
;
A
#
# COMPACT_ATOMS: atom_id res chain seq x y z
N MET A 1 19.87 -4.56 -25.98
CA MET A 1 20.40 -5.94 -25.87
C MET A 1 19.49 -6.75 -24.98
N ALA A 2 19.17 -8.00 -25.35
CA ALA A 2 18.42 -8.90 -24.50
C ALA A 2 19.26 -9.23 -23.25
N SER A 3 18.60 -9.31 -22.07
CA SER A 3 19.27 -9.68 -20.83
C SER A 3 19.77 -11.13 -20.90
N GLN A 4 21.00 -11.37 -20.45
CA GLN A 4 21.58 -12.72 -20.43
C GLN A 4 20.92 -13.66 -19.42
N VAL A 5 20.14 -13.13 -18.47
CA VAL A 5 19.47 -13.95 -17.44
C VAL A 5 17.98 -14.14 -17.74
N CYS A 6 17.44 -13.48 -18.76
CA CYS A 6 16.02 -13.55 -19.09
C CYS A 6 15.65 -14.96 -19.58
N GLN A 7 14.70 -15.57 -18.90
CA GLN A 7 14.14 -16.87 -19.27
C GLN A 7 12.67 -16.93 -18.86
N ASN A 8 11.81 -17.25 -19.80
CA ASN A 8 10.37 -17.37 -19.58
C ASN A 8 9.76 -16.11 -18.91
N TYR A 9 10.25 -14.93 -19.30
CA TYR A 9 9.77 -13.66 -18.76
C TYR A 9 9.19 -12.80 -19.90
N HIS A 10 7.87 -12.81 -19.99
CA HIS A 10 7.17 -12.15 -21.07
C HIS A 10 7.19 -10.62 -20.90
N LYS A 11 7.27 -9.90 -22.02
CA LYS A 11 7.30 -8.43 -22.02
C LYS A 11 6.08 -7.82 -21.31
N ASP A 12 4.90 -8.41 -21.45
CA ASP A 12 3.69 -7.94 -20.77
C ASP A 12 3.84 -8.03 -19.24
N CYS A 13 4.48 -9.08 -18.74
CA CYS A 13 4.75 -9.24 -17.31
C CYS A 13 5.77 -8.21 -16.83
N GLU A 14 6.84 -7.99 -17.60
CA GLU A 14 7.84 -6.95 -17.32
C GLU A 14 7.18 -5.57 -17.20
N ASP A 15 6.34 -5.21 -18.17
CA ASP A 15 5.64 -3.92 -18.16
C ASP A 15 4.66 -3.80 -16.99
N ALA A 16 3.95 -4.87 -16.68
CA ALA A 16 3.01 -4.91 -15.57
C ALA A 16 3.72 -4.81 -14.21
N VAL A 17 4.90 -5.42 -14.07
CA VAL A 17 5.74 -5.27 -12.85
C VAL A 17 6.17 -3.80 -12.70
N ASN A 18 6.58 -3.13 -13.79
CA ASN A 18 6.92 -1.70 -13.72
C ASN A 18 5.72 -0.84 -13.30
N LYS A 19 4.52 -1.15 -13.76
CA LYS A 19 3.29 -0.46 -13.33
C LYS A 19 3.02 -0.68 -11.83
N GLN A 20 3.22 -1.90 -11.36
CA GLN A 20 3.04 -2.23 -9.95
C GLN A 20 4.05 -1.50 -9.07
N ILE A 21 5.30 -1.42 -9.48
CA ILE A 21 6.34 -0.61 -8.79
C ILE A 21 5.87 0.84 -8.63
N ASN A 22 5.35 1.43 -9.70
CA ASN A 22 4.84 2.81 -9.64
C ASN A 22 3.65 2.95 -8.69
N LEU A 23 2.73 1.99 -8.69
CA LEU A 23 1.56 1.99 -7.81
C LEU A 23 1.97 1.88 -6.33
N GLU A 24 2.95 1.05 -6.02
CA GLU A 24 3.46 0.93 -4.64
C GLU A 24 4.13 2.24 -4.19
N PHE A 25 4.90 2.90 -5.04
CA PHE A 25 5.45 4.22 -4.73
C PHE A 25 4.36 5.27 -4.56
N TYR A 26 3.32 5.24 -5.39
CA TYR A 26 2.17 6.13 -5.23
C TYR A 26 1.49 5.93 -3.88
N SER A 27 1.26 4.68 -3.49
CA SER A 27 0.65 4.34 -2.19
C SER A 27 1.52 4.82 -1.03
N SER A 28 2.83 4.64 -1.14
CA SER A 28 3.79 5.18 -0.17
C SER A 28 3.67 6.69 -0.04
N TYR A 29 3.52 7.40 -1.15
CA TYR A 29 3.38 8.86 -1.17
C TYR A 29 2.07 9.32 -0.54
N VAL A 30 0.97 8.63 -0.80
CA VAL A 30 -0.33 8.92 -0.16
C VAL A 30 -0.22 8.75 1.36
N TYR A 31 0.35 7.65 1.83
CA TYR A 31 0.56 7.42 3.27
C TYR A 31 1.49 8.45 3.90
N LEU A 32 2.52 8.88 3.19
CA LEU A 32 3.42 9.95 3.66
C LEU A 32 2.66 11.26 3.83
N SER A 33 1.77 11.59 2.91
CA SER A 33 0.88 12.74 3.01
C SER A 33 -0.06 12.64 4.22
N MET A 34 -0.64 11.46 4.46
CA MET A 34 -1.49 11.21 5.63
C MET A 34 -0.69 11.37 6.93
N PHE A 35 0.51 10.82 7.00
CA PHE A 35 1.41 11.00 8.14
C PHE A 35 1.63 12.47 8.45
N SER A 36 2.03 13.25 7.46
CA SER A 36 2.30 14.68 7.61
C SER A 36 1.06 15.45 8.10
N TYR A 37 -0.13 15.10 7.61
CA TYR A 37 -1.39 15.71 8.03
C TYR A 37 -1.70 15.44 9.50
N PHE A 38 -1.62 14.20 9.96
CA PHE A 38 -1.91 13.83 11.36
C PHE A 38 -0.86 14.33 12.35
N ASP A 39 0.34 14.67 11.87
CA ASP A 39 1.41 15.25 12.66
C ASP A 39 1.30 16.77 12.84
N ARG A 40 0.36 17.42 12.16
CA ARG A 40 0.13 18.87 12.29
C ARG A 40 -0.32 19.22 13.72
N ASP A 41 0.08 20.40 14.19
CA ASP A 41 -0.28 20.91 15.54
C ASP A 41 -1.80 21.11 15.72
N ASP A 42 -2.52 21.38 14.62
CA ASP A 42 -3.98 21.56 14.64
C ASP A 42 -4.76 20.25 14.42
N VAL A 43 -4.10 19.13 14.21
CA VAL A 43 -4.67 17.78 14.14
C VAL A 43 -4.22 16.95 15.35
N ALA A 44 -2.91 16.84 15.58
CA ALA A 44 -2.27 16.30 16.76
C ALA A 44 -2.75 14.89 17.17
N LEU A 45 -2.79 13.98 16.21
CA LEU A 45 -3.08 12.57 16.42
C LEU A 45 -1.82 11.74 16.10
N CYS A 46 -0.90 11.71 17.06
CA CYS A 46 0.45 11.20 16.83
C CYS A 46 0.52 9.71 16.46
N HIS A 47 -0.40 8.89 16.96
CA HIS A 47 -0.40 7.46 16.63
C HIS A 47 -1.06 7.17 15.28
N PHE A 48 -2.02 7.97 14.82
CA PHE A 48 -2.44 7.97 13.41
C PHE A 48 -1.26 8.33 12.51
N ALA A 49 -0.53 9.39 12.87
CA ALA A 49 0.65 9.81 12.11
C ALA A 49 1.67 8.68 12.02
N GLU A 50 1.98 8.04 13.12
CA GLU A 50 2.93 6.93 13.19
C GLU A 50 2.47 5.72 12.38
N PHE A 51 1.20 5.36 12.49
CA PHE A 51 0.59 4.29 11.70
C PHE A 51 0.78 4.52 10.20
N PHE A 52 0.42 5.70 9.70
CA PHE A 52 0.56 5.99 8.27
C PHE A 52 2.01 6.12 7.82
N LYS A 53 2.90 6.57 8.68
CA LYS A 53 4.34 6.60 8.40
C LYS A 53 4.88 5.19 8.20
N GLU A 54 4.50 4.26 9.06
CA GLU A 54 4.87 2.85 8.93
C GLU A 54 4.35 2.25 7.62
N GLN A 55 3.07 2.52 7.29
CA GLN A 55 2.50 2.06 6.03
C GLN A 55 3.25 2.62 4.82
N SER A 56 3.67 3.89 4.88
CA SER A 56 4.48 4.49 3.82
C SER A 56 5.80 3.73 3.61
N HIS A 57 6.47 3.35 4.68
CA HIS A 57 7.70 2.56 4.61
C HIS A 57 7.45 1.15 4.04
N GLU A 58 6.39 0.48 4.47
CA GLU A 58 6.03 -0.85 3.96
C GLU A 58 5.76 -0.81 2.46
N GLU A 59 5.02 0.17 1.98
CA GLU A 59 4.75 0.32 0.54
C GLU A 59 6.02 0.58 -0.27
N ARG A 60 6.95 1.34 0.27
CA ARG A 60 8.26 1.53 -0.35
C ARG A 60 9.05 0.22 -0.43
N GLU A 61 9.05 -0.56 0.63
CA GLU A 61 9.68 -1.88 0.65
C GLU A 61 9.05 -2.83 -0.38
N HIS A 62 7.72 -2.77 -0.54
CA HIS A 62 7.01 -3.52 -1.57
C HIS A 62 7.50 -3.15 -2.97
N ALA A 63 7.67 -1.85 -3.25
CA ALA A 63 8.20 -1.37 -4.52
C ALA A 63 9.64 -1.87 -4.75
N GLU A 64 10.49 -1.76 -3.74
CA GLU A 64 11.90 -2.18 -3.81
C GLU A 64 12.02 -3.69 -4.07
N LYS A 65 11.18 -4.50 -3.43
CA LYS A 65 11.14 -5.96 -3.64
C LYS A 65 10.74 -6.30 -5.08
N LEU A 66 9.79 -5.58 -5.66
CA LEU A 66 9.43 -5.72 -7.08
C LEU A 66 10.58 -5.31 -8.00
N MET A 67 11.32 -4.27 -7.65
CA MET A 67 12.50 -3.83 -8.40
C MET A 67 13.58 -4.91 -8.40
N GLU A 68 13.84 -5.53 -7.27
CA GLU A 68 14.78 -6.65 -7.16
C GLU A 68 14.32 -7.84 -8.01
N PHE A 69 13.04 -8.17 -7.97
CA PHE A 69 12.44 -9.22 -8.79
C PHE A 69 12.65 -8.94 -10.29
N GLN A 70 12.36 -7.71 -10.73
CA GLN A 70 12.53 -7.30 -12.12
C GLN A 70 13.96 -7.55 -12.60
N ASN A 71 14.94 -7.15 -11.80
CA ASN A 71 16.35 -7.35 -12.13
C ASN A 71 16.73 -8.83 -12.14
N LYS A 72 16.25 -9.62 -11.17
CA LYS A 72 16.52 -11.07 -11.10
C LYS A 72 15.99 -11.82 -12.32
N ARG A 73 14.84 -11.40 -12.84
CA ARG A 73 14.22 -12.04 -14.01
C ARG A 73 14.77 -11.54 -15.33
N GLY A 74 15.66 -10.56 -15.32
CA GLY A 74 16.25 -9.99 -16.53
C GLY A 74 15.39 -8.95 -17.23
N GLY A 75 14.34 -8.48 -16.56
CA GLY A 75 13.59 -7.30 -17.00
C GLY A 75 14.36 -6.02 -16.73
N ARG A 76 13.83 -4.90 -17.20
CA ARG A 76 14.43 -3.59 -16.98
C ARG A 76 13.44 -2.67 -16.29
N ILE A 77 13.90 -2.05 -15.22
CA ILE A 77 13.12 -1.10 -14.45
C ILE A 77 13.01 0.20 -15.26
N LEU A 78 11.76 0.60 -15.52
CA LEU A 78 11.44 1.89 -16.11
C LEU A 78 10.62 2.66 -15.09
N LEU A 79 11.27 3.59 -14.39
CA LEU A 79 10.60 4.45 -13.42
C LEU A 79 9.72 5.46 -14.14
N GLN A 80 8.51 5.66 -13.62
CA GLN A 80 7.53 6.58 -14.14
C GLN A 80 7.26 7.69 -13.13
N ASN A 81 6.61 8.75 -13.58
CA ASN A 81 6.19 9.82 -12.67
C ASN A 81 5.23 9.27 -11.60
N ILE A 82 5.51 9.57 -10.36
CA ILE A 82 4.63 9.25 -9.25
C ILE A 82 3.64 10.41 -9.13
N LYS A 83 2.35 10.11 -9.25
CA LYS A 83 1.31 11.13 -9.12
C LYS A 83 1.32 11.73 -7.72
N LYS A 84 1.06 13.03 -7.64
CA LYS A 84 0.77 13.70 -6.38
C LYS A 84 -0.48 13.07 -5.76
N PRO A 85 -0.55 12.89 -4.41
CA PRO A 85 -1.80 12.51 -3.75
C PRO A 85 -2.93 13.48 -4.10
N GLU A 86 -4.15 12.97 -4.19
CA GLU A 86 -5.31 13.77 -4.60
C GLU A 86 -5.72 14.82 -3.56
N GLN A 87 -5.24 14.73 -2.33
CA GLN A 87 -5.55 15.66 -1.25
C GLN A 87 -4.29 16.04 -0.49
N ASP A 88 -4.29 17.21 0.11
CA ASP A 88 -3.28 17.65 1.08
C ASP A 88 -3.80 17.53 2.52
N GLU A 89 -5.12 17.52 2.69
CA GLU A 89 -5.81 17.35 3.97
C GLU A 89 -6.74 16.13 3.89
N TRP A 90 -6.73 15.31 4.94
CA TRP A 90 -7.41 14.01 4.92
C TRP A 90 -8.62 13.94 5.83
N GLY A 91 -9.09 15.11 6.31
CA GLY A 91 -10.29 15.21 7.14
C GLY A 91 -10.04 14.72 8.57
N ASN A 92 -10.54 13.57 8.90
CA ASN A 92 -10.41 12.94 10.21
C ASN A 92 -9.87 11.51 10.09
N GLY A 93 -9.65 10.86 11.23
CA GLY A 93 -9.10 9.50 11.25
C GLY A 93 -9.97 8.48 10.53
N LEU A 94 -11.30 8.58 10.64
CA LEU A 94 -12.22 7.67 9.96
C LEU A 94 -12.13 7.84 8.44
N GLU A 95 -12.18 9.06 7.94
CA GLU A 95 -12.07 9.34 6.49
C GLU A 95 -10.72 8.85 5.93
N ALA A 96 -9.63 9.09 6.66
CA ALA A 96 -8.31 8.64 6.25
C ALA A 96 -8.22 7.10 6.20
N MET A 97 -8.75 6.40 7.20
CA MET A 97 -8.78 4.93 7.20
C MET A 97 -9.65 4.38 6.06
N GLN A 98 -10.78 5.01 5.76
CA GLN A 98 -11.64 4.62 4.64
C GLN A 98 -10.93 4.82 3.30
N ARG A 99 -10.20 5.92 3.15
CA ARG A 99 -9.42 6.18 1.93
C ARG A 99 -8.27 5.18 1.79
N ALA A 100 -7.60 4.86 2.90
CA ALA A 100 -6.56 3.84 2.93
C ALA A 100 -7.11 2.46 2.52
N LEU A 101 -8.27 2.08 3.05
CA LEU A 101 -8.92 0.82 2.68
C LEU A 101 -9.21 0.75 1.17
N GLN A 102 -9.73 1.81 0.59
CA GLN A 102 -9.99 1.85 -0.85
C GLN A 102 -8.70 1.72 -1.65
N MET A 103 -7.64 2.42 -1.24
CA MET A 103 -6.34 2.34 -1.89
C MET A 103 -5.76 0.92 -1.83
N GLU A 104 -5.83 0.27 -0.68
CA GLU A 104 -5.34 -1.10 -0.53
C GLU A 104 -6.12 -2.10 -1.38
N LYS A 105 -7.43 -1.90 -1.53
CA LYS A 105 -8.24 -2.71 -2.45
C LYS A 105 -7.83 -2.49 -3.90
N ASP A 106 -7.52 -1.27 -4.30
CA ASP A 106 -7.06 -0.96 -5.64
C ASP A 106 -5.68 -1.60 -5.91
N VAL A 107 -4.78 -1.52 -4.93
CA VAL A 107 -3.47 -2.20 -5.00
C VAL A 107 -3.67 -3.71 -5.10
N ASN A 108 -4.54 -4.28 -4.28
CA ASN A 108 -4.84 -5.71 -4.31
C ASN A 108 -5.40 -6.14 -5.67
N GLN A 109 -6.32 -5.36 -6.25
CA GLN A 109 -6.85 -5.66 -7.57
C GLN A 109 -5.74 -5.66 -8.63
N SER A 110 -4.84 -4.70 -8.58
CA SER A 110 -3.68 -4.64 -9.48
C SER A 110 -2.78 -5.87 -9.35
N LEU A 111 -2.53 -6.33 -8.12
CA LEU A 111 -1.76 -7.55 -7.86
C LEU A 111 -2.47 -8.79 -8.38
N LEU A 112 -3.79 -8.88 -8.22
CA LEU A 112 -4.59 -9.98 -8.75
C LEU A 112 -4.57 -10.00 -10.28
N ASP A 113 -4.64 -8.82 -10.91
CA ASP A 113 -4.55 -8.69 -12.36
C ASP A 113 -3.15 -9.10 -12.86
N LEU A 114 -2.10 -8.72 -12.14
CA LEU A 114 -0.73 -9.13 -12.44
C LEU A 114 -0.57 -10.65 -12.33
N HIS A 115 -1.13 -11.26 -11.30
CA HIS A 115 -1.12 -12.71 -11.11
C HIS A 115 -1.84 -13.42 -12.27
N LYS A 116 -2.99 -12.92 -12.68
CA LYS A 116 -3.75 -13.46 -13.82
C LYS A 116 -2.95 -13.37 -15.11
N LEU A 117 -2.32 -12.22 -15.37
CA LEU A 117 -1.47 -12.02 -16.54
C LEU A 117 -0.28 -12.99 -16.54
N SER A 118 0.38 -13.11 -15.39
CA SER A 118 1.50 -14.04 -15.18
C SER A 118 1.09 -15.50 -15.42
N SER A 119 -0.06 -15.90 -14.90
CA SER A 119 -0.61 -17.24 -15.11
C SER A 119 -0.93 -17.48 -16.60
N GLY A 120 -1.49 -16.50 -17.29
CA GLY A 120 -1.78 -16.55 -18.72
C GLY A 120 -0.53 -16.75 -19.59
N HIS A 121 0.60 -16.21 -19.15
CA HIS A 121 1.89 -16.41 -19.79
C HIS A 121 2.67 -17.60 -19.25
N MET A 122 2.06 -18.41 -18.41
CA MET A 122 2.69 -19.60 -17.81
C MET A 122 4.01 -19.26 -17.12
N ASP A 123 3.98 -18.26 -16.23
CA ASP A 123 5.11 -17.85 -15.41
C ASP A 123 4.86 -18.22 -13.93
N PRO A 124 5.15 -19.46 -13.54
CA PRO A 124 4.89 -19.89 -12.15
C PRO A 124 5.78 -19.18 -11.13
N HIS A 125 6.96 -18.74 -11.52
CA HIS A 125 7.87 -18.03 -10.63
C HIS A 125 7.30 -16.65 -10.21
N LEU A 126 6.76 -15.90 -11.16
CA LEU A 126 6.09 -14.63 -10.85
C LEU A 126 4.82 -14.87 -10.04
N CYS A 127 4.01 -15.86 -10.39
CA CYS A 127 2.81 -16.22 -9.60
C CYS A 127 3.18 -16.55 -8.16
N ASP A 128 4.17 -17.40 -7.92
CA ASP A 128 4.64 -17.78 -6.59
C ASP A 128 5.19 -16.58 -5.81
N PHE A 129 5.94 -15.71 -6.49
CA PHE A 129 6.47 -14.49 -5.87
C PHE A 129 5.35 -13.60 -5.33
N LEU A 130 4.30 -13.38 -6.11
CA LEU A 130 3.14 -12.59 -5.69
C LEU A 130 2.39 -13.28 -4.54
N GLU A 131 2.19 -14.57 -4.61
CA GLU A 131 1.53 -15.36 -3.57
C GLU A 131 2.29 -15.30 -2.25
N ARG A 132 3.62 -15.44 -2.28
CA ARG A 132 4.45 -15.45 -1.07
C ARG A 132 4.61 -14.08 -0.42
N HIS A 133 4.73 -13.03 -1.22
CA HIS A 133 5.20 -11.73 -0.71
C HIS A 133 4.15 -10.63 -0.71
N TYR A 134 2.99 -10.84 -1.35
CA TYR A 134 2.01 -9.75 -1.54
C TYR A 134 0.58 -10.12 -1.18
N LEU A 135 0.07 -11.24 -1.65
CA LEU A 135 -1.37 -11.50 -1.59
C LEU A 135 -1.89 -11.66 -0.16
N ASP A 136 -1.20 -12.40 0.69
CA ASP A 136 -1.61 -12.59 2.09
C ASP A 136 -1.46 -11.29 2.89
N GLU A 137 -0.40 -10.53 2.66
CA GLU A 137 -0.19 -9.24 3.32
C GLU A 137 -1.30 -8.24 2.97
N GLN A 138 -1.74 -8.21 1.71
CA GLN A 138 -2.87 -7.37 1.29
C GLN A 138 -4.17 -7.76 1.99
N VAL A 139 -4.47 -9.05 2.06
CA VAL A 139 -5.66 -9.55 2.77
C VAL A 139 -5.63 -9.14 4.24
N LYS A 140 -4.48 -9.29 4.89
CA LYS A 140 -4.30 -8.89 6.30
C LYS A 140 -4.47 -7.38 6.50
N MET A 141 -3.89 -6.57 5.63
CA MET A 141 -4.00 -5.11 5.73
C MET A 141 -5.44 -4.65 5.49
N ILE A 142 -6.12 -5.20 4.50
CA ILE A 142 -7.54 -4.89 4.23
C ILE A 142 -8.39 -5.23 5.47
N LYS A 143 -8.16 -6.38 6.08
CA LYS A 143 -8.86 -6.78 7.31
C LYS A 143 -8.57 -5.80 8.46
N LYS A 144 -7.32 -5.46 8.67
CA LYS A 144 -6.87 -4.53 9.72
C LYS A 144 -7.53 -3.16 9.58
N LEU A 145 -7.55 -2.61 8.38
CA LEU A 145 -8.20 -1.33 8.10
C LEU A 145 -9.71 -1.40 8.32
N GLY A 146 -10.34 -2.50 7.90
CA GLY A 146 -11.76 -2.75 8.15
C GLY A 146 -12.09 -2.77 9.64
N ASP A 147 -11.28 -3.42 10.46
CA ASP A 147 -11.43 -3.46 11.92
C ASP A 147 -11.27 -2.07 12.53
N HIS A 148 -10.28 -1.31 12.10
CA HIS A 148 -10.08 0.08 12.55
C HIS A 148 -11.28 0.97 12.22
N ILE A 149 -11.82 0.86 11.01
CA ILE A 149 -13.01 1.63 10.59
C ILE A 149 -14.21 1.28 11.47
N THR A 150 -14.45 0.00 11.72
CA THR A 150 -15.55 -0.46 12.56
C THR A 150 -15.40 0.09 13.98
N ASN A 151 -14.22 0.03 14.57
CA ASN A 151 -13.96 0.51 15.91
C ASN A 151 -14.10 2.04 16.02
N LEU A 152 -13.63 2.78 15.01
CA LEU A 152 -13.83 4.22 14.96
C LEU A 152 -15.32 4.59 14.91
N LYS A 153 -16.10 3.91 14.10
CA LYS A 153 -17.57 4.11 14.04
C LYS A 153 -18.25 3.78 15.38
N ARG A 154 -17.80 2.69 16.03
CA ARG A 154 -18.32 2.30 17.37
C ARG A 154 -18.04 3.36 18.43
N LEU A 155 -16.92 4.06 18.31
CA LEU A 155 -16.57 5.15 19.21
C LEU A 155 -17.26 6.48 18.87
N GLY A 156 -18.10 6.50 17.82
CA GLY A 156 -18.86 7.67 17.43
C GLY A 156 -18.14 8.63 16.46
N ALA A 157 -17.03 8.21 15.88
CA ALA A 157 -16.36 9.03 14.87
C ALA A 157 -17.23 9.14 13.59
N PRO A 158 -17.18 10.27 12.87
CA PRO A 158 -16.29 11.41 13.08
C PRO A 158 -16.81 12.48 14.04
N GLU A 159 -18.06 12.42 14.48
CA GLU A 159 -18.71 13.48 15.27
C GLU A 159 -18.18 13.56 16.71
N ASN A 160 -17.65 12.44 17.23
CA ASN A 160 -17.11 12.37 18.58
C ASN A 160 -15.58 12.47 18.58
N GLY A 161 -15.06 13.67 18.83
CA GLY A 161 -13.62 13.90 18.92
C GLY A 161 -12.92 13.11 20.01
N LEU A 162 -13.62 12.84 21.14
CA LEU A 162 -13.10 12.00 22.20
C LEU A 162 -12.90 10.56 21.73
N GLY A 163 -13.81 10.03 20.91
CA GLY A 163 -13.68 8.69 20.35
C GLY A 163 -12.44 8.54 19.46
N GLU A 164 -12.19 9.51 18.60
CA GLU A 164 -10.99 9.54 17.76
C GLU A 164 -9.72 9.66 18.60
N TYR A 165 -9.71 10.53 19.60
CA TYR A 165 -8.59 10.68 20.53
C TYR A 165 -8.30 9.38 21.29
N LEU A 166 -9.32 8.70 21.80
CA LEU A 166 -9.17 7.42 22.49
C LEU A 166 -8.69 6.31 21.56
N PHE A 167 -9.20 6.25 20.35
CA PHE A 167 -8.73 5.28 19.36
C PHE A 167 -7.23 5.48 19.06
N ASP A 168 -6.81 6.72 18.87
CA ASP A 168 -5.39 7.06 18.70
C ASP A 168 -4.55 6.56 19.88
N ARG A 169 -4.96 6.88 21.08
CA ARG A 169 -4.18 6.60 22.30
C ARG A 169 -4.19 5.12 22.69
N LEU A 170 -5.33 4.46 22.59
CA LEU A 170 -5.50 3.10 23.12
C LEU A 170 -5.35 2.02 22.05
N THR A 171 -5.86 2.23 20.85
CA THR A 171 -5.79 1.23 19.78
C THR A 171 -4.50 1.34 18.99
N LEU A 172 -4.17 2.52 18.49
CA LEU A 172 -2.95 2.72 17.71
C LEU A 172 -1.71 2.91 18.57
N GLY A 173 -1.87 3.34 19.82
CA GLY A 173 -0.76 3.53 20.75
C GLY A 173 -0.26 2.25 21.41
N GLU A 174 -1.03 1.16 21.37
CA GLU A 174 -0.62 -0.17 21.80
C GLU A 174 -0.01 -0.90 20.58
N SER A 175 1.22 -0.57 20.26
CA SER A 175 1.97 -1.40 19.29
C SER A 175 2.49 -2.64 20.02
N ASP A 176 2.11 -3.81 19.53
CA ASP A 176 2.69 -5.09 19.91
C ASP A 176 4.18 -5.17 19.54
#